data_d5caada65743298fc8c9581974f398c6
#
_entry.id   d5caada65743298fc8c9581974f398c6
#
_cell.length_a   1.000
_cell.length_b   1.000
_cell.length_c   1.000
_cell.angle_alpha   90.00
_cell.angle_beta   90.00
_cell.angle_gamma   90.00
#
_symmetry.space_group_name_H-M   'P 1'
#
loop_
_entity.id
_entity.type
_entity.pdbx_description
1 polymer ?
#
loop_
_entity_poly.entity_id
_entity_poly.type
_entity_poly.pdbx_seq_one_letter_code
_entity_poly.pdbx_strand_id
1 'polypeptide(L)'
;MDIFNKKLMSVDLERQLVLPNNTKTEALPFHGPGDIVIPITIGHGGLEVDVRCSCRAGRLALTEGWVEIVRNLKINAGDIVALKREDHGRYKMTVRR
;
A
#
# COMPACT_ATOMS: atom_id res chain seq x y z
N MET A 1 6.16 -12.59 1.24
CA MET A 1 5.02 -12.78 0.33
C MET A 1 4.61 -11.44 -0.27
N ASP A 2 4.61 -11.34 -1.57
CA ASP A 2 4.20 -10.12 -2.25
C ASP A 2 2.67 -10.04 -2.28
N ILE A 3 2.13 -8.91 -1.81
CA ILE A 3 0.68 -8.68 -1.83
C ILE A 3 0.27 -8.09 -3.16
N PHE A 4 0.99 -7.04 -3.60
CA PHE A 4 0.82 -6.49 -4.93
C PHE A 4 2.06 -5.73 -5.39
N ASN A 5 2.14 -5.54 -6.70
CA ASN A 5 3.09 -4.63 -7.35
C ASN A 5 2.28 -3.76 -8.30
N LYS A 6 2.57 -2.47 -8.34
CA LYS A 6 1.87 -1.57 -9.26
C LYS A 6 2.80 -0.50 -9.78
N LYS A 7 2.79 -0.31 -11.10
CA LYS A 7 3.42 0.85 -11.74
C LYS A 7 2.46 2.03 -11.61
N LEU A 8 2.95 3.11 -11.01
CA LEU A 8 2.09 4.23 -10.64
C LEU A 8 1.86 5.20 -11.78
N MET A 9 0.64 5.68 -11.86
CA MET A 9 0.26 6.79 -12.73
C MET A 9 0.16 8.05 -11.88
N SER A 10 0.14 9.22 -12.52
CA SER A 10 0.07 10.49 -11.78
C SER A 10 -1.17 10.57 -10.87
N VAL A 11 -2.29 10.02 -11.30
CA VAL A 11 -3.52 10.02 -10.52
C VAL A 11 -3.38 9.22 -9.22
N ASP A 12 -2.52 8.19 -9.20
CA ASP A 12 -2.28 7.38 -8.01
C ASP A 12 -1.57 8.15 -6.90
N LEU A 13 -0.90 9.25 -7.24
CA LEU A 13 -0.11 10.05 -6.29
C LEU A 13 -0.92 11.13 -5.59
N GLU A 14 -2.13 11.39 -6.04
CA GLU A 14 -2.90 12.56 -5.60
C GLU A 14 -3.66 12.34 -4.31
N ARG A 15 -4.41 11.25 -4.18
CA ARG A 15 -5.29 11.03 -3.04
C ARG A 15 -5.25 9.61 -2.50
N GLN A 16 -5.40 8.64 -3.37
CA GLN A 16 -5.50 7.24 -2.97
C GLN A 16 -4.86 6.35 -4.02
N LEU A 17 -4.46 5.17 -3.59
CA LEU A 17 -3.93 4.16 -4.47
C LEU A 17 -4.93 3.01 -4.58
N VAL A 18 -5.57 2.88 -5.74
CA VAL A 18 -6.44 1.74 -6.00
C VAL A 18 -5.58 0.53 -6.29
N LEU A 19 -5.81 -0.55 -5.56
CA LEU A 19 -4.99 -1.76 -5.67
C LEU A 19 -5.35 -2.55 -6.94
N PRO A 20 -4.37 -3.20 -7.58
CA PRO A 20 -4.64 -3.99 -8.78
C PRO A 20 -5.51 -5.21 -8.48
N ASN A 21 -6.16 -5.73 -9.52
CA ASN A 21 -7.08 -6.87 -9.38
C ASN A 21 -6.39 -8.14 -8.88
N ASN A 22 -5.09 -8.27 -9.14
CA ASN A 22 -4.32 -9.44 -8.71
C ASN A 22 -3.75 -9.33 -7.29
N THR A 23 -4.23 -8.35 -6.51
CA THR A 23 -3.80 -8.18 -5.13
C THR A 23 -4.18 -9.42 -4.32
N LYS A 24 -3.22 -9.92 -3.53
CA LYS A 24 -3.45 -11.08 -2.66
C LYS A 24 -4.15 -10.64 -1.38
N THR A 25 -5.47 -10.53 -1.45
CA THR A 25 -6.30 -10.03 -0.36
C THR A 25 -6.23 -10.91 0.89
N GLU A 26 -5.97 -12.19 0.72
CA GLU A 26 -5.84 -13.12 1.85
C GLU A 26 -4.64 -12.80 2.75
N ALA A 27 -3.69 -12.05 2.25
CA ALA A 27 -2.53 -11.62 3.04
C ALA A 27 -2.80 -10.35 3.85
N LEU A 28 -3.95 -9.70 3.63
CA LEU A 28 -4.34 -8.50 4.34
C LEU A 28 -5.21 -8.83 5.55
N PRO A 29 -5.10 -8.07 6.65
CA PRO A 29 -5.78 -8.43 7.91
C PRO A 29 -7.25 -7.98 7.95
N PHE A 30 -8.03 -8.32 6.92
CA PHE A 30 -9.46 -8.01 6.91
C PHE A 30 -10.23 -8.96 7.83
N HIS A 31 -11.11 -8.38 8.63
CA HIS A 31 -11.97 -9.12 9.54
C HIS A 31 -13.45 -8.92 9.22
N GLY A 32 -13.77 -8.73 7.95
CA GLY A 32 -15.12 -8.48 7.49
C GLY A 32 -15.18 -7.21 6.64
N PRO A 33 -16.39 -6.72 6.30
CA PRO A 33 -16.53 -5.50 5.51
C PRO A 33 -16.06 -4.28 6.29
N GLY A 34 -15.53 -3.29 5.59
CA GLY A 34 -15.14 -2.03 6.18
C GLY A 34 -13.66 -1.73 5.99
N ASP A 35 -13.22 -0.67 6.65
CA ASP A 35 -11.86 -0.19 6.54
C ASP A 35 -10.97 -0.84 7.60
N ILE A 36 -9.70 -1.03 7.26
CA ILE A 36 -8.68 -1.47 8.20
C ILE A 36 -7.52 -0.48 8.16
N VAL A 37 -6.76 -0.42 9.26
CA VAL A 37 -5.53 0.36 9.31
C VAL A 37 -4.36 -0.62 9.36
N ILE A 38 -3.42 -0.46 8.44
CA ILE A 38 -2.26 -1.33 8.32
C ILE A 38 -1.01 -0.51 8.64
N PRO A 39 -0.23 -0.89 9.65
CA PRO A 39 1.08 -0.25 9.86
C PRO A 39 2.05 -0.77 8.81
N ILE A 40 2.54 0.14 7.96
CA ILE A 40 3.45 -0.20 6.87
C ILE A 40 4.81 0.41 7.13
N THR A 41 5.84 -0.43 7.12
CA THR A 41 7.23 0.03 7.22
C THR A 41 7.69 0.47 5.83
N ILE A 42 8.30 1.66 5.74
CA ILE A 42 8.78 2.22 4.48
C ILE A 42 10.27 2.56 4.56
N GLY A 43 10.94 2.44 3.43
CA GLY A 43 12.34 2.82 3.30
C GLY A 43 13.28 1.94 4.10
N HIS A 44 14.55 2.35 4.14
CA HIS A 44 15.60 1.63 4.87
C HIS A 44 15.69 2.03 6.33
N GLY A 45 15.10 3.17 6.69
CA GLY A 45 15.15 3.69 8.05
C GLY A 45 14.12 3.08 9.01
N GLY A 46 13.25 2.22 8.52
CA GLY A 46 12.25 1.57 9.35
C GLY A 46 11.10 2.46 9.80
N LEU A 47 10.87 3.57 9.12
CA LEU A 47 9.73 4.44 9.41
C LEU A 47 8.42 3.69 9.18
N GLU A 48 7.55 3.73 10.18
CA GLU A 48 6.25 3.08 10.09
C GLU A 48 5.15 4.12 9.88
N VAL A 49 4.30 3.90 8.89
CA VAL A 49 3.16 4.76 8.58
C VAL A 49 1.89 3.94 8.67
N ASP A 50 0.91 4.43 9.41
CA ASP A 50 -0.41 3.81 9.46
C ASP A 50 -1.19 4.19 8.22
N VAL A 51 -1.61 3.20 7.45
CA VAL A 51 -2.31 3.39 6.19
C VAL A 51 -3.68 2.75 6.27
N ARG A 52 -4.71 3.53 5.96
CA ARG A 52 -6.07 3.01 5.89
C ARG A 52 -6.28 2.31 4.55
N CYS A 53 -6.76 1.08 4.62
CA CYS A 53 -7.16 0.32 3.44
C CYS A 53 -8.68 0.19 3.45
N SER A 54 -9.31 0.68 2.40
CA SER A 54 -10.77 0.67 2.27
C SER A 54 -11.20 -0.34 1.23
N CYS A 55 -12.27 -1.07 1.51
CA CYS A 55 -12.88 -2.00 0.55
C CYS A 55 -14.28 -1.50 0.23
N ARG A 56 -14.51 -1.13 -1.04
CA ARG A 56 -15.81 -0.65 -1.50
C ARG A 56 -16.14 -1.28 -2.84
N ALA A 57 -17.32 -1.88 -2.94
CA ALA A 57 -17.77 -2.55 -4.16
C ALA A 57 -16.74 -3.54 -4.72
N GLY A 58 -16.06 -4.27 -3.84
CA GLY A 58 -15.03 -5.23 -4.23
C GLY A 58 -13.70 -4.62 -4.62
N ARG A 59 -13.55 -3.31 -4.50
CA ARG A 59 -12.29 -2.64 -4.80
C ARG A 59 -11.57 -2.22 -3.53
N LEU A 60 -10.26 -2.47 -3.51
CA LEU A 60 -9.39 -2.07 -2.41
C LEU A 60 -8.63 -0.81 -2.79
N ALA A 61 -8.48 0.09 -1.84
CA ALA A 61 -7.69 1.30 -2.03
C ALA A 61 -6.98 1.67 -0.72
N LEU A 62 -5.73 2.14 -0.84
CA LEU A 62 -5.02 2.77 0.25
C LEU A 62 -5.41 4.25 0.25
N THR A 63 -5.94 4.72 1.36
CA THR A 63 -6.47 6.08 1.48
C THR A 63 -5.61 6.92 2.43
N GLU A 64 -6.03 7.12 3.67
CA GLU A 64 -5.23 7.89 4.63
C GLU A 64 -3.87 7.26 4.87
N GLY A 65 -2.83 8.08 4.86
CA GLY A 65 -1.44 7.62 5.03
C GLY A 65 -0.71 7.37 3.72
N TRP A 66 -1.42 7.12 2.63
CA TRP A 66 -0.78 6.86 1.33
C TRP A 66 0.01 8.09 0.83
N VAL A 67 -0.58 9.28 0.88
CA VAL A 67 0.10 10.51 0.44
C VAL A 67 1.34 10.78 1.28
N GLU A 68 1.31 10.45 2.56
CA GLU A 68 2.48 10.55 3.42
C GLU A 68 3.61 9.65 2.95
N ILE A 69 3.29 8.42 2.52
CA ILE A 69 4.29 7.51 1.95
C ILE A 69 4.86 8.10 0.66
N VAL A 70 4.02 8.63 -0.20
CA VAL A 70 4.46 9.27 -1.46
C VAL A 70 5.48 10.37 -1.18
N ARG A 71 5.23 11.20 -0.18
CA ARG A 71 6.14 12.27 0.20
C ARG A 71 7.44 11.76 0.79
N ASN A 72 7.36 10.81 1.71
CA ASN A 72 8.55 10.29 2.39
C ASN A 72 9.48 9.55 1.44
N LEU A 73 8.94 8.78 0.51
CA LEU A 73 9.72 8.01 -0.44
C LEU A 73 9.98 8.76 -1.74
N LYS A 74 9.47 9.99 -1.87
CA LYS A 74 9.63 10.82 -3.07
C LYS A 74 9.21 10.05 -4.34
N ILE A 75 8.03 9.46 -4.28
CA ILE A 75 7.51 8.63 -5.36
C ILE A 75 7.04 9.49 -6.52
N ASN A 76 7.37 9.07 -7.74
CA ASN A 76 6.96 9.74 -8.96
C ASN A 76 6.13 8.82 -9.84
N ALA A 77 5.38 9.40 -10.78
CA ALA A 77 4.68 8.62 -11.79
C ALA A 77 5.70 7.78 -12.57
N GLY A 78 5.36 6.53 -12.83
CA GLY A 78 6.25 5.57 -13.48
C GLY A 78 7.02 4.69 -12.51
N ASP A 79 7.13 5.07 -11.25
CA ASP A 79 7.75 4.22 -10.24
C ASP A 79 6.87 3.00 -9.95
N ILE A 80 7.48 1.92 -9.51
CA ILE A 80 6.76 0.71 -9.15
C ILE A 80 6.81 0.55 -7.63
N VAL A 81 5.63 0.45 -7.01
CA VAL A 81 5.54 0.14 -5.58
C VAL A 81 5.16 -1.31 -5.38
N ALA A 82 5.74 -1.91 -4.36
CA ALA A 82 5.42 -3.26 -3.94
C ALA A 82 5.07 -3.28 -2.46
N LEU A 83 3.97 -3.92 -2.11
CA LEU A 83 3.63 -4.18 -0.72
C LEU A 83 3.88 -5.65 -0.44
N LYS A 84 4.65 -5.92 0.60
CA LYS A 84 5.02 -7.27 1.01
C LYS A 84 4.61 -7.54 2.45
N ARG A 85 4.25 -8.77 2.72
CA ARG A 85 4.09 -9.25 4.08
C ARG A 85 5.31 -10.09 4.43
N GLU A 86 6.04 -9.67 5.46
CA GLU A 86 7.23 -10.36 5.90
C GLU A 86 6.89 -11.55 6.81
N ASP A 87 7.87 -12.45 7.04
CA ASP A 87 7.66 -13.70 7.77
C ASP A 87 7.09 -13.52 9.18
N HIS A 88 7.41 -12.40 9.83
CA HIS A 88 6.89 -12.10 11.18
C HIS A 88 5.56 -11.32 11.14
N GLY A 89 4.91 -11.26 10.00
CA GLY A 89 3.59 -10.63 9.86
C GLY A 89 3.61 -9.13 9.68
N ARG A 90 4.77 -8.51 9.55
CA ARG A 90 4.88 -7.08 9.28
C ARG A 90 4.71 -6.78 7.81
N TYR A 91 4.19 -5.58 7.52
CA TYR A 91 4.00 -5.12 6.15
C TYR A 91 5.09 -4.12 5.78
N LYS A 92 5.64 -4.28 4.60
CA LYS A 92 6.72 -3.41 4.10
C LYS A 92 6.40 -2.96 2.68
N MET A 93 6.58 -1.67 2.43
CA MET A 93 6.43 -1.11 1.09
C MET A 93 7.78 -0.67 0.55
N THR A 94 8.06 -1.06 -0.68
CA THR A 94 9.29 -0.70 -1.38
C THR A 94 8.96 -0.01 -2.68
N VAL A 95 9.89 0.82 -3.17
CA VAL A 95 9.76 1.54 -4.44
C VAL A 95 10.91 1.18 -5.33
N ARG A 96 10.58 0.88 -6.57
CA ARG A 96 11.56 0.60 -7.62
C ARG A 96 11.43 1.63 -8.73
N ARG A 97 12.53 2.25 -9.05
CA ARG A 97 12.59 3.32 -10.04
C ARG A 97 13.22 2.90 -11.35
#